data_0ee89672a7af203c55aee773ef1a8453
#
_entry.id   0ee89672a7af203c55aee773ef1a8453
#
_cell.length_a   1.000
_cell.length_b   1.000
_cell.length_c   1.000
_cell.angle_alpha   90.00
_cell.angle_beta   90.00
_cell.angle_gamma   90.00
#
_symmetry.space_group_name_H-M   'P 1'
#
loop_
_entity.id
_entity.type
_entity.pdbx_description
1 polymer ?
#
loop_
_entity_poly.entity_id
_entity_poly.type
_entity_poly.pdbx_seq_one_letter_code
_entity_poly.pdbx_strand_id
1 'polypeptide(L)'
;AIIGRNQTGEGEYVTCALQHAAIYALMTGMISAQYGNPYPKSRLEVICPFNNVYTAGDGKSIAMCDPEYDRDYDKIMGLIGREDLIGSERLNNCNKMNADGLNAEVVGILDEALAKMTAAEALKIFKDAGIPCELCQTPLDVYEDQNALVNDYLVKIKYPEAERWVPTPPIQVESEEAPNYTPSDKLGSATEEIMRDLGYTDEQIKAAEADGSVSGPIDLDVLAGK
;
A
#
# COMPACT_ATOMS: atom_id res chain seq x y z
N ALA A 1 -16.68 -20.15 -4.78
CA ALA A 1 -17.59 -20.60 -5.84
C ALA A 1 -16.93 -21.67 -6.72
N ILE A 2 -15.77 -21.43 -7.34
CA ILE A 2 -15.14 -22.41 -8.27
C ILE A 2 -14.84 -23.76 -7.59
N ILE A 3 -14.26 -23.76 -6.39
CA ILE A 3 -13.98 -24.97 -5.61
C ILE A 3 -15.31 -25.67 -5.25
N GLY A 4 -16.31 -24.92 -4.80
CA GLY A 4 -17.66 -25.48 -4.51
C GLY A 4 -18.29 -26.13 -5.74
N ARG A 5 -18.28 -25.43 -6.90
CA ARG A 5 -18.77 -25.98 -8.17
C ARG A 5 -18.06 -27.27 -8.55
N ASN A 6 -16.75 -27.36 -8.37
CA ASN A 6 -16.00 -28.57 -8.71
C ASN A 6 -16.35 -29.76 -7.80
N GLN A 7 -16.86 -29.51 -6.59
CA GLN A 7 -17.29 -30.54 -5.64
C GLN A 7 -18.76 -30.93 -5.80
N THR A 8 -19.62 -29.94 -6.05
CA THR A 8 -21.07 -30.13 -6.09
C THR A 8 -21.65 -30.25 -7.51
N GLY A 9 -20.94 -29.77 -8.51
CA GLY A 9 -21.43 -29.64 -9.90
C GLY A 9 -22.32 -28.41 -10.12
N GLU A 10 -22.66 -27.66 -9.06
CA GLU A 10 -23.55 -26.51 -9.12
C GLU A 10 -22.74 -25.18 -9.02
N GLY A 11 -23.02 -24.27 -9.94
CA GLY A 11 -22.44 -22.92 -9.93
C GLY A 11 -23.25 -21.98 -9.06
N GLU A 12 -22.57 -20.94 -8.53
CA GLU A 12 -23.21 -19.90 -7.71
C GLU A 12 -22.99 -18.52 -8.32
N TYR A 13 -23.97 -17.64 -8.11
CA TYR A 13 -23.83 -16.23 -8.45
C TYR A 13 -23.07 -15.49 -7.36
N VAL A 14 -21.89 -14.94 -7.69
CA VAL A 14 -21.01 -14.24 -6.77
C VAL A 14 -21.03 -12.74 -7.05
N THR A 15 -21.29 -11.94 -6.02
CA THR A 15 -21.27 -10.47 -6.13
C THR A 15 -20.23 -9.88 -5.20
N CYS A 16 -19.60 -8.80 -5.65
CA CYS A 16 -18.74 -7.94 -4.85
C CYS A 16 -19.06 -6.48 -5.17
N ALA A 17 -19.63 -5.76 -4.22
CA ALA A 17 -19.87 -4.33 -4.37
C ALA A 17 -18.67 -3.54 -3.85
N LEU A 18 -18.28 -2.47 -4.56
CA LEU A 18 -17.18 -1.58 -4.15
C LEU A 18 -17.37 -1.03 -2.74
N GLN A 19 -18.58 -0.58 -2.40
CA GLN A 19 -18.90 -0.09 -1.06
C GLN A 19 -18.71 -1.18 0.01
N HIS A 20 -19.15 -2.42 -0.25
CA HIS A 20 -18.99 -3.54 0.69
C HIS A 20 -17.51 -3.87 0.90
N ALA A 21 -16.72 -3.91 -0.17
CA ALA A 21 -15.27 -4.12 -0.08
C ALA A 21 -14.57 -3.00 0.72
N ALA A 22 -14.95 -1.74 0.50
CA ALA A 22 -14.42 -0.60 1.27
C ALA A 22 -14.78 -0.67 2.76
N ILE A 23 -16.03 -1.01 3.08
CA ILE A 23 -16.48 -1.21 4.48
C ILE A 23 -15.67 -2.34 5.14
N TYR A 24 -15.47 -3.45 4.43
CA TYR A 24 -14.68 -4.57 4.95
C TYR A 24 -13.21 -4.19 5.19
N ALA A 25 -12.61 -3.42 4.29
CA ALA A 25 -11.25 -2.91 4.47
C ALA A 25 -11.09 -1.96 5.68
N LEU A 26 -12.16 -1.22 6.03
CA LEU A 26 -12.20 -0.34 7.20
C LEU A 26 -12.59 -1.05 8.51
N MET A 27 -12.74 -2.37 8.52
CA MET A 27 -13.28 -3.16 9.63
C MET A 27 -12.67 -2.80 10.99
N THR A 28 -11.34 -2.74 11.09
CA THR A 28 -10.63 -2.44 12.34
C THR A 28 -10.98 -1.05 12.88
N GLY A 29 -11.01 -0.04 12.01
CA GLY A 29 -11.39 1.33 12.40
C GLY A 29 -12.85 1.42 12.83
N MET A 30 -13.76 0.75 12.12
CA MET A 30 -15.18 0.72 12.44
C MET A 30 -15.47 0.03 13.77
N ILE A 31 -14.81 -1.09 14.06
CA ILE A 31 -14.94 -1.79 15.34
C ILE A 31 -14.38 -0.92 16.47
N SER A 32 -13.17 -0.38 16.30
CA SER A 32 -12.51 0.47 17.30
C SER A 32 -13.35 1.71 17.67
N ALA A 33 -14.02 2.31 16.68
CA ALA A 33 -14.89 3.47 16.90
C ALA A 33 -16.08 3.17 17.86
N GLN A 34 -16.60 1.95 17.83
CA GLN A 34 -17.70 1.53 18.74
C GLN A 34 -17.24 1.44 20.20
N TYR A 35 -15.96 1.32 20.45
CA TYR A 35 -15.35 1.30 21.78
C TYR A 35 -14.77 2.67 22.20
N GLY A 36 -15.23 3.75 21.56
CA GLY A 36 -14.83 5.12 21.93
C GLY A 36 -13.51 5.59 21.29
N ASN A 37 -13.02 4.89 20.27
CA ASN A 37 -11.83 5.29 19.49
C ASN A 37 -12.24 5.79 18.12
N PRO A 38 -12.79 6.99 17.97
CA PRO A 38 -13.24 7.50 16.68
C PRO A 38 -12.06 7.73 15.72
N TYR A 39 -12.32 7.56 14.43
CA TYR A 39 -11.42 7.92 13.34
C TYR A 39 -12.05 9.01 12.47
N PRO A 40 -11.25 9.90 11.86
CA PRO A 40 -9.80 10.01 11.97
C PRO A 40 -9.35 10.61 13.31
N LYS A 41 -8.14 10.23 13.77
CA LYS A 41 -7.48 10.82 14.93
C LYS A 41 -6.29 11.68 14.51
N SER A 42 -5.99 12.70 15.31
CA SER A 42 -4.72 13.40 15.22
C SER A 42 -3.56 12.44 15.52
N ARG A 43 -2.42 12.58 14.81
CA ARG A 43 -1.20 11.85 15.18
C ARG A 43 -0.69 12.15 16.58
N LEU A 44 -1.15 13.25 17.19
CA LEU A 44 -0.84 13.64 18.56
C LEU A 44 -1.72 12.92 19.61
N GLU A 45 -2.77 12.23 19.17
CA GLU A 45 -3.73 11.52 20.04
C GLU A 45 -3.62 10.01 19.92
N VAL A 46 -2.52 9.51 19.33
CA VAL A 46 -2.29 8.07 19.20
C VAL A 46 -2.09 7.42 20.58
N ILE A 47 -2.65 6.25 20.80
CA ILE A 47 -2.53 5.51 22.07
C ILE A 47 -1.07 5.14 22.34
N CYS A 48 -0.35 4.67 21.33
CA CYS A 48 1.06 4.33 21.43
C CYS A 48 1.88 5.26 20.53
N PRO A 49 2.63 6.23 21.06
CA PRO A 49 3.51 7.10 20.28
C PRO A 49 4.56 6.34 19.46
N PHE A 50 4.96 5.14 19.86
CA PHE A 50 5.88 4.29 19.08
C PHE A 50 5.21 3.56 17.91
N ASN A 51 3.90 3.74 17.75
CA ASN A 51 3.14 3.28 16.58
C ASN A 51 2.57 4.48 15.81
N ASN A 52 3.46 5.22 15.17
CA ASN A 52 3.17 6.52 14.55
C ASN A 52 4.18 6.84 13.43
N VAL A 53 3.95 7.94 12.71
CA VAL A 53 4.83 8.43 11.65
C VAL A 53 5.53 9.70 12.09
N TYR A 54 6.84 9.77 11.86
CA TYR A 54 7.73 10.88 12.22
C TYR A 54 8.50 11.38 11.01
N THR A 55 8.78 12.69 10.95
CA THR A 55 9.57 13.29 9.88
C THR A 55 11.00 13.51 10.36
N ALA A 56 11.95 12.94 9.63
CA ALA A 56 13.40 13.14 9.88
C ALA A 56 13.88 14.49 9.36
N GLY A 57 15.10 14.89 9.75
CA GLY A 57 15.69 16.18 9.38
C GLY A 57 15.94 16.37 7.88
N ASP A 58 16.02 15.30 7.12
CA ASP A 58 16.09 15.31 5.66
C ASP A 58 14.73 15.37 4.95
N GLY A 59 13.63 15.53 5.71
CA GLY A 59 12.27 15.66 5.21
C GLY A 59 11.60 14.33 4.85
N LYS A 60 12.28 13.20 5.01
CA LYS A 60 11.70 11.87 4.79
C LYS A 60 10.91 11.41 6.02
N SER A 61 9.86 10.64 5.80
CA SER A 61 9.03 10.10 6.89
C SER A 61 9.41 8.68 7.23
N ILE A 62 9.37 8.37 8.53
CA ILE A 62 9.63 7.06 9.11
C ILE A 62 8.37 6.60 9.83
N ALA A 63 7.88 5.42 9.51
CA ALA A 63 6.85 4.73 10.28
C ALA A 63 7.54 3.91 11.38
N MET A 64 7.21 4.18 12.63
CA MET A 64 7.52 3.32 13.76
C MET A 64 6.31 2.44 14.03
N CYS A 65 6.52 1.15 14.24
CA CYS A 65 5.46 0.15 14.46
C CYS A 65 5.80 -0.73 15.67
N ASP A 66 6.18 -0.11 16.79
CA ASP A 66 6.50 -0.81 18.02
C ASP A 66 5.35 -0.72 19.04
N PRO A 67 4.59 -1.82 19.24
CA PRO A 67 3.49 -1.86 20.20
C PRO A 67 3.95 -2.03 21.66
N GLU A 68 5.21 -2.35 21.89
CA GLU A 68 5.77 -2.73 23.19
C GLU A 68 6.28 -1.50 23.97
N TYR A 69 5.45 -0.45 24.06
CA TYR A 69 5.79 0.85 24.62
C TYR A 69 6.54 0.78 25.95
N ASP A 70 5.95 0.09 26.95
CA ASP A 70 6.50 0.04 28.30
C ASP A 70 7.86 -0.67 28.35
N ARG A 71 8.06 -1.70 27.51
CA ARG A 71 9.31 -2.45 27.42
C ARG A 71 10.43 -1.63 26.79
N ASP A 72 10.10 -0.91 25.72
CA ASP A 72 11.12 -0.27 24.88
C ASP A 72 11.28 1.22 25.13
N TYR A 73 10.47 1.82 26.04
CA TYR A 73 10.50 3.25 26.35
C TYR A 73 11.92 3.74 26.71
N ASP A 74 12.53 3.16 27.72
CA ASP A 74 13.86 3.60 28.19
C ASP A 74 14.94 3.42 27.11
N LYS A 75 14.85 2.32 26.35
CA LYS A 75 15.73 2.06 25.21
C LYS A 75 15.59 3.14 24.15
N ILE A 76 14.36 3.47 23.73
CA ILE A 76 14.10 4.47 22.72
C ILE A 76 14.55 5.86 23.19
N MET A 77 14.28 6.22 24.47
CA MET A 77 14.79 7.49 25.03
C MET A 77 16.30 7.60 24.97
N GLY A 78 17.02 6.52 25.30
CA GLY A 78 18.48 6.48 25.14
C GLY A 78 18.94 6.61 23.69
N LEU A 79 18.29 5.92 22.74
CA LEU A 79 18.64 5.97 21.32
C LEU A 79 18.46 7.36 20.70
N ILE A 80 17.49 8.12 21.16
CA ILE A 80 17.23 9.48 20.67
C ILE A 80 17.95 10.59 21.47
N GLY A 81 18.86 10.21 22.40
CA GLY A 81 19.64 11.16 23.19
C GLY A 81 18.83 11.88 24.28
N ARG A 82 17.78 11.25 24.83
CA ARG A 82 16.96 11.77 25.89
C ARG A 82 17.11 10.93 27.15
N GLU A 83 18.38 10.72 27.55
CA GLU A 83 18.73 10.01 28.78
C GLU A 83 18.10 10.61 30.04
N ASP A 84 17.76 11.90 29.99
CA ASP A 84 17.02 12.62 31.05
C ASP A 84 15.62 12.06 31.31
N LEU A 85 15.07 11.33 30.36
CA LEU A 85 13.73 10.74 30.42
C LEU A 85 13.71 9.24 30.76
N ILE A 86 14.88 8.59 30.84
CA ILE A 86 14.98 7.19 31.22
C ILE A 86 14.45 7.00 32.64
N GLY A 87 13.59 6.00 32.82
CA GLY A 87 12.94 5.72 34.11
C GLY A 87 11.86 6.73 34.51
N SER A 88 11.38 7.55 33.60
CA SER A 88 10.33 8.56 33.89
C SER A 88 9.02 7.88 34.29
N GLU A 89 8.69 7.84 35.57
CA GLU A 89 7.43 7.27 36.09
C GLU A 89 6.17 7.93 35.48
N ARG A 90 6.32 9.11 34.87
CA ARG A 90 5.25 9.86 34.24
C ARG A 90 4.98 9.40 32.79
N LEU A 91 6.03 8.98 32.07
CA LEU A 91 5.95 8.71 30.64
C LEU A 91 6.20 7.25 30.24
N ASN A 92 6.86 6.45 31.08
CA ASN A 92 7.32 5.08 30.76
C ASN A 92 6.22 4.00 30.79
N ASN A 93 4.98 4.37 31.09
CA ASN A 93 3.86 3.43 31.07
C ASN A 93 2.77 3.94 30.14
N CYS A 94 2.42 3.18 29.12
CA CYS A 94 1.48 3.54 28.07
C CYS A 94 0.09 3.92 28.61
N ASN A 95 -0.46 3.10 29.51
CA ASN A 95 -1.79 3.32 30.05
C ASN A 95 -1.86 4.60 30.91
N LYS A 96 -0.84 4.81 31.75
CA LYS A 96 -0.76 6.01 32.60
C LYS A 96 -0.56 7.26 31.75
N MET A 97 0.37 7.23 30.82
CA MET A 97 0.66 8.32 29.87
C MET A 97 -0.61 8.75 29.13
N ASN A 98 -1.40 7.76 28.63
CA ASN A 98 -2.69 8.03 27.99
C ASN A 98 -3.72 8.62 28.94
N ALA A 99 -3.86 8.07 30.14
CA ALA A 99 -4.81 8.55 31.14
C ALA A 99 -4.53 10.02 31.57
N ASP A 100 -3.25 10.38 31.61
CA ASP A 100 -2.78 11.73 31.95
C ASP A 100 -2.76 12.68 30.72
N GLY A 101 -3.14 12.20 29.53
CA GLY A 101 -3.21 13.01 28.30
C GLY A 101 -1.84 13.46 27.75
N LEU A 102 -0.77 12.70 28.01
CA LEU A 102 0.62 13.08 27.69
C LEU A 102 1.10 12.60 26.33
N ASN A 103 0.22 12.04 25.49
CA ASN A 103 0.54 11.51 24.17
C ASN A 103 1.25 12.54 23.28
N ALA A 104 0.71 13.75 23.20
CA ALA A 104 1.28 14.82 22.38
C ALA A 104 2.69 15.23 22.84
N GLU A 105 2.96 15.15 24.15
CA GLU A 105 4.28 15.43 24.71
C GLU A 105 5.30 14.39 24.23
N VAL A 106 4.99 13.09 24.32
CA VAL A 106 5.90 12.04 23.85
C VAL A 106 6.11 12.10 22.34
N VAL A 107 5.03 12.39 21.59
CA VAL A 107 5.15 12.60 20.13
C VAL A 107 6.07 13.78 19.83
N GLY A 108 5.95 14.91 20.57
CA GLY A 108 6.82 16.07 20.41
C GLY A 108 8.29 15.77 20.72
N ILE A 109 8.57 14.97 21.75
CA ILE A 109 9.92 14.52 22.09
C ILE A 109 10.56 13.74 20.91
N LEU A 110 9.80 12.83 20.30
CA LEU A 110 10.24 12.06 19.15
C LEU A 110 10.41 12.94 17.91
N ASP A 111 9.46 13.85 17.64
CA ASP A 111 9.56 14.81 16.54
C ASP A 111 10.84 15.64 16.64
N GLU A 112 11.13 16.22 17.81
CA GLU A 112 12.31 17.05 18.04
C GLU A 112 13.63 16.26 17.88
N ALA A 113 13.63 15.01 18.32
CA ALA A 113 14.83 14.18 18.22
C ALA A 113 15.08 13.72 16.78
N LEU A 114 14.04 13.23 16.09
CA LEU A 114 14.15 12.74 14.73
C LEU A 114 14.41 13.84 13.72
N ALA A 115 13.95 15.07 13.96
CA ALA A 115 14.26 16.21 13.14
C ALA A 115 15.77 16.59 13.13
N LYS A 116 16.57 16.03 14.05
CA LYS A 116 18.02 16.30 14.16
C LYS A 116 18.88 15.26 13.41
N MET A 117 18.31 14.22 12.87
CA MET A 117 19.00 13.15 12.14
C MET A 117 18.33 12.87 10.81
N THR A 118 19.04 12.27 9.88
CA THR A 118 18.48 11.80 8.62
C THR A 118 17.63 10.54 8.85
N ALA A 119 16.71 10.26 7.93
CA ALA A 119 15.91 9.02 7.99
C ALA A 119 16.81 7.77 8.00
N ALA A 120 17.89 7.77 7.23
CA ALA A 120 18.83 6.64 7.17
C ALA A 120 19.54 6.40 8.52
N GLU A 121 19.96 7.47 9.21
CA GLU A 121 20.56 7.38 10.55
C GLU A 121 19.54 6.85 11.56
N ALA A 122 18.34 7.40 11.59
CA ALA A 122 17.28 6.98 12.51
C ALA A 122 16.89 5.51 12.29
N LEU A 123 16.67 5.09 11.03
CA LEU A 123 16.37 3.71 10.69
C LEU A 123 17.45 2.74 11.14
N LYS A 124 18.74 3.14 10.94
CA LYS A 124 19.86 2.32 11.37
C LYS A 124 19.88 2.14 12.88
N ILE A 125 19.76 3.21 13.65
CA ILE A 125 19.79 3.20 15.11
C ILE A 125 18.65 2.32 15.66
N PHE A 126 17.46 2.50 15.17
CA PHE A 126 16.29 1.75 15.64
C PHE A 126 16.33 0.27 15.23
N LYS A 127 16.66 -0.03 13.96
CA LYS A 127 16.75 -1.41 13.47
C LYS A 127 17.87 -2.19 14.19
N ASP A 128 19.02 -1.58 14.40
CA ASP A 128 20.14 -2.21 15.14
C ASP A 128 19.76 -2.53 16.61
N ALA A 129 18.86 -1.74 17.19
CA ALA A 129 18.31 -1.95 18.53
C ALA A 129 17.08 -2.88 18.56
N GLY A 130 16.63 -3.37 17.42
CA GLY A 130 15.45 -4.24 17.31
C GLY A 130 14.12 -3.51 17.45
N ILE A 131 14.08 -2.19 17.22
CA ILE A 131 12.84 -1.40 17.22
C ILE A 131 12.24 -1.44 15.80
N PRO A 132 11.01 -1.94 15.63
CA PRO A 132 10.37 -2.04 14.32
C PRO A 132 10.09 -0.66 13.73
N CYS A 133 10.72 -0.35 12.61
CA CYS A 133 10.51 0.88 11.87
C CYS A 133 10.86 0.70 10.40
N GLU A 134 10.24 1.52 9.53
CA GLU A 134 10.53 1.50 8.10
C GLU A 134 10.38 2.90 7.47
N LEU A 135 11.02 3.12 6.33
CA LEU A 135 10.87 4.33 5.54
C LEU A 135 9.47 4.38 4.91
N CYS A 136 8.78 5.52 5.03
CA CYS A 136 7.57 5.76 4.24
C CYS A 136 7.99 6.13 2.82
N GLN A 137 7.90 5.17 1.92
CA GLN A 137 8.25 5.36 0.51
C GLN A 137 7.14 6.08 -0.24
N THR A 138 7.51 6.96 -1.17
CA THR A 138 6.61 7.45 -2.20
C THR A 138 6.50 6.41 -3.33
N PRO A 139 5.47 6.49 -4.21
CA PRO A 139 5.41 5.61 -5.37
C PRO A 139 6.65 5.65 -6.28
N LEU A 140 7.38 6.77 -6.30
CA LEU A 140 8.63 6.87 -7.07
C LEU A 140 9.81 6.16 -6.40
N ASP A 141 9.87 6.15 -5.07
CA ASP A 141 10.94 5.50 -4.32
C ASP A 141 10.91 3.98 -4.51
N VAL A 142 9.72 3.40 -4.76
CA VAL A 142 9.56 1.94 -4.97
C VAL A 142 10.34 1.45 -6.20
N TYR A 143 10.54 2.30 -7.21
CA TYR A 143 11.31 1.92 -8.41
C TYR A 143 12.82 1.75 -8.14
N GLU A 144 13.30 2.24 -7.02
CA GLU A 144 14.69 2.12 -6.56
C GLU A 144 14.83 1.17 -5.37
N ASP A 145 13.73 0.64 -4.86
CA ASP A 145 13.70 -0.28 -3.72
C ASP A 145 14.34 -1.61 -4.11
N GLN A 146 15.46 -1.93 -3.45
CA GLN A 146 16.23 -3.13 -3.75
C GLN A 146 15.44 -4.42 -3.46
N ASN A 147 14.58 -4.41 -2.44
CA ASN A 147 13.75 -5.57 -2.13
C ASN A 147 12.70 -5.80 -3.23
N ALA A 148 12.08 -4.74 -3.74
CA ALA A 148 11.12 -4.83 -4.85
C ALA A 148 11.80 -5.32 -6.15
N LEU A 149 13.02 -4.84 -6.42
CA LEU A 149 13.77 -5.21 -7.63
C LEU A 149 14.30 -6.65 -7.60
N VAL A 150 14.86 -7.08 -6.48
CA VAL A 150 15.45 -8.44 -6.34
C VAL A 150 14.37 -9.52 -6.35
N ASN A 151 13.16 -9.20 -5.91
CA ASN A 151 12.04 -10.14 -5.87
C ASN A 151 11.11 -10.05 -7.09
N ASP A 152 11.50 -9.30 -8.14
CA ASP A 152 10.71 -9.12 -9.36
C ASP A 152 9.27 -8.62 -9.12
N TYR A 153 9.10 -7.75 -8.09
CA TYR A 153 7.80 -7.11 -7.83
C TYR A 153 7.48 -6.02 -8.85
N LEU A 154 8.49 -5.63 -9.63
CA LEU A 154 8.40 -4.66 -10.72
C LEU A 154 9.03 -5.24 -11.98
N VAL A 155 8.40 -4.99 -13.12
CA VAL A 155 8.92 -5.34 -14.44
C VAL A 155 8.95 -4.12 -15.35
N LYS A 156 9.95 -4.04 -16.23
CA LYS A 156 9.98 -3.01 -17.28
C LYS A 156 9.23 -3.50 -18.51
N ILE A 157 8.26 -2.71 -18.94
CA ILE A 157 7.56 -2.90 -20.20
C ILE A 157 8.05 -1.84 -21.19
N LYS A 158 8.38 -2.29 -22.40
CA LYS A 158 8.82 -1.42 -23.48
C LYS A 158 7.61 -0.97 -24.29
N TYR A 159 7.22 0.28 -24.13
CA TYR A 159 6.26 0.98 -24.98
C TYR A 159 6.98 1.60 -26.19
N PRO A 160 6.26 1.97 -27.26
CA PRO A 160 6.88 2.61 -28.43
C PRO A 160 7.67 3.88 -28.09
N GLU A 161 7.17 4.67 -27.14
CA GLU A 161 7.75 5.97 -26.75
C GLU A 161 8.76 5.89 -25.60
N ALA A 162 8.69 4.86 -24.74
CA ALA A 162 9.58 4.71 -23.60
C ALA A 162 9.44 3.36 -22.89
N GLU A 163 10.40 3.02 -22.03
CA GLU A 163 10.24 1.95 -21.05
C GLU A 163 9.53 2.49 -19.79
N ARG A 164 8.67 1.67 -19.20
CA ARG A 164 7.94 1.97 -17.97
C ARG A 164 8.01 0.78 -17.01
N TRP A 165 8.21 1.11 -15.73
CA TRP A 165 8.04 0.13 -14.67
C TRP A 165 6.55 -0.10 -14.40
N VAL A 166 6.16 -1.35 -14.25
CA VAL A 166 4.82 -1.75 -13.82
C VAL A 166 4.93 -2.79 -12.71
N PRO A 167 4.02 -2.77 -11.74
CA PRO A 167 4.00 -3.81 -10.72
C PRO A 167 3.54 -5.14 -11.30
N THR A 168 4.15 -6.22 -10.84
CA THR A 168 3.71 -7.59 -11.14
C THR A 168 2.54 -7.98 -10.23
N PRO A 169 1.74 -9.00 -10.59
CA PRO A 169 0.73 -9.55 -9.68
C PRO A 169 1.36 -10.00 -8.35
N PRO A 170 0.68 -9.77 -7.20
CA PRO A 170 1.25 -10.06 -5.89
C PRO A 170 1.33 -11.55 -5.55
N ILE A 171 0.83 -12.41 -6.44
CA ILE A 171 0.86 -13.86 -6.27
C ILE A 171 1.86 -14.43 -7.28
N GLN A 172 2.88 -15.10 -6.77
CA GLN A 172 3.87 -15.84 -7.57
C GLN A 172 3.64 -17.33 -7.35
N VAL A 173 3.66 -18.10 -8.44
CA VAL A 173 3.49 -19.56 -8.42
C VAL A 173 4.83 -20.16 -8.85
N GLU A 174 5.52 -20.83 -7.92
CA GLU A 174 6.88 -21.35 -8.13
C GLU A 174 6.98 -22.33 -9.31
N SER A 175 5.91 -23.08 -9.59
CA SER A 175 5.86 -24.05 -10.68
C SER A 175 5.53 -23.46 -12.04
N GLU A 176 5.26 -22.15 -12.12
CA GLU A 176 4.88 -21.48 -13.37
C GLU A 176 5.95 -20.49 -13.79
N GLU A 177 6.19 -20.40 -15.11
CA GLU A 177 7.03 -19.34 -15.64
C GLU A 177 6.38 -17.97 -15.44
N ALA A 178 7.21 -16.95 -15.19
CA ALA A 178 6.72 -15.59 -15.09
C ALA A 178 6.02 -15.17 -16.40
N PRO A 179 4.85 -14.51 -16.31
CA PRO A 179 4.13 -14.05 -17.50
C PRO A 179 4.99 -13.13 -18.37
N ASN A 180 4.85 -13.23 -19.69
CA ASN A 180 5.45 -12.27 -20.60
C ASN A 180 4.61 -10.98 -20.58
N TYR A 181 5.12 -9.95 -19.93
CA TYR A 181 4.44 -8.66 -19.82
C TYR A 181 4.65 -7.81 -21.08
N THR A 182 3.58 -7.53 -21.77
CA THR A 182 3.57 -6.68 -22.98
C THR A 182 2.76 -5.42 -22.73
N PRO A 183 3.02 -4.32 -23.49
CA PRO A 183 2.13 -3.17 -23.50
C PRO A 183 0.69 -3.58 -23.84
N SER A 184 -0.28 -2.86 -23.27
CA SER A 184 -1.66 -3.01 -23.73
C SER A 184 -1.79 -2.45 -25.15
N ASP A 185 -2.50 -3.17 -25.98
CA ASP A 185 -2.82 -2.72 -27.34
C ASP A 185 -3.85 -1.56 -27.33
N LYS A 186 -4.05 -0.94 -28.48
CA LYS A 186 -5.10 0.07 -28.64
C LYS A 186 -6.48 -0.54 -28.37
N LEU A 187 -7.37 0.25 -27.79
CA LEU A 187 -8.75 -0.17 -27.58
C LEU A 187 -9.37 -0.61 -28.92
N GLY A 188 -9.97 -1.80 -28.92
CA GLY A 188 -10.60 -2.37 -30.11
C GLY A 188 -9.65 -3.08 -31.08
N SER A 189 -8.34 -3.11 -30.85
CA SER A 189 -7.38 -3.77 -31.79
C SER A 189 -7.62 -5.27 -31.96
N ALA A 190 -8.12 -5.95 -30.92
CA ALA A 190 -8.43 -7.39 -30.96
C ALA A 190 -9.89 -7.69 -31.32
N THR A 191 -10.72 -6.68 -31.61
CA THR A 191 -12.17 -6.86 -31.81
C THR A 191 -12.46 -7.86 -32.93
N GLU A 192 -11.86 -7.69 -34.10
CA GLU A 192 -12.09 -8.59 -35.24
C GLU A 192 -11.63 -10.02 -34.97
N GLU A 193 -10.45 -10.17 -34.37
CA GLU A 193 -9.88 -11.48 -34.00
C GLU A 193 -10.81 -12.22 -33.04
N ILE A 194 -11.22 -11.56 -31.95
CA ILE A 194 -12.12 -12.14 -30.96
C ILE A 194 -13.47 -12.52 -31.59
N MET A 195 -14.03 -11.67 -32.45
CA MET A 195 -15.30 -11.99 -33.11
C MET A 195 -15.19 -13.18 -34.05
N ARG A 196 -14.08 -13.30 -34.80
CA ARG A 196 -13.83 -14.49 -35.63
C ARG A 196 -13.69 -15.76 -34.80
N ASP A 197 -12.98 -15.71 -33.70
CA ASP A 197 -12.83 -16.82 -32.75
C ASP A 197 -14.17 -17.28 -32.16
N LEU A 198 -15.09 -16.33 -31.96
CA LEU A 198 -16.48 -16.58 -31.53
C LEU A 198 -17.37 -17.09 -32.68
N GLY A 199 -16.86 -17.19 -33.91
CA GLY A 199 -17.57 -17.75 -35.06
C GLY A 199 -18.39 -16.74 -35.87
N TYR A 200 -18.18 -15.43 -35.68
CA TYR A 200 -18.81 -14.41 -36.52
C TYR A 200 -18.16 -14.37 -37.92
N THR A 201 -18.98 -14.15 -38.95
CA THR A 201 -18.47 -13.95 -40.31
C THR A 201 -17.97 -12.51 -40.50
N ASP A 202 -17.12 -12.29 -41.53
CA ASP A 202 -16.63 -10.95 -41.84
C ASP A 202 -17.75 -9.96 -42.15
N GLU A 203 -18.87 -10.44 -42.76
CA GLU A 203 -20.07 -9.63 -42.99
C GLU A 203 -20.75 -9.19 -41.71
N GLN A 204 -20.83 -10.10 -40.72
CA GLN A 204 -21.42 -9.80 -39.43
C GLN A 204 -20.54 -8.83 -38.63
N ILE A 205 -19.23 -8.97 -38.69
CA ILE A 205 -18.26 -8.06 -38.04
C ILE A 205 -18.41 -6.65 -38.63
N LYS A 206 -18.40 -6.52 -39.97
CA LYS A 206 -18.60 -5.23 -40.65
C LYS A 206 -19.96 -4.59 -40.34
N ALA A 207 -21.00 -5.39 -40.23
CA ALA A 207 -22.33 -4.87 -39.86
C ALA A 207 -22.34 -4.34 -38.41
N ALA A 208 -21.69 -5.03 -37.47
CA ALA A 208 -21.57 -4.60 -36.09
C ALA A 208 -20.69 -3.34 -35.91
N GLU A 209 -19.65 -3.20 -36.75
CA GLU A 209 -18.86 -1.95 -36.80
C GLU A 209 -19.67 -0.79 -37.37
N ALA A 210 -20.45 -1.06 -38.42
CA ALA A 210 -21.25 -0.04 -39.07
C ALA A 210 -22.41 0.49 -38.20
N ASP A 211 -22.99 -0.34 -37.36
CA ASP A 211 -24.04 0.06 -36.42
C ASP A 211 -23.50 0.54 -35.07
N GLY A 212 -22.18 0.46 -34.83
CA GLY A 212 -21.55 0.95 -33.63
C GLY A 212 -21.63 -0.01 -32.43
N SER A 213 -22.08 -1.26 -32.63
CA SER A 213 -22.12 -2.29 -31.56
C SER A 213 -20.73 -2.71 -31.14
N VAL A 214 -19.76 -2.65 -32.05
CA VAL A 214 -18.33 -2.85 -31.79
C VAL A 214 -17.51 -1.79 -32.54
N SER A 215 -16.23 -1.66 -32.18
CA SER A 215 -15.30 -0.79 -32.91
C SER A 215 -13.99 -1.52 -33.18
N GLY A 216 -13.35 -1.20 -34.28
CA GLY A 216 -11.95 -1.48 -34.52
C GLY A 216 -11.02 -0.61 -33.64
N PRO A 217 -9.72 -0.58 -33.92
CA PRO A 217 -8.75 0.16 -33.13
C PRO A 217 -9.09 1.64 -32.99
N ILE A 218 -9.22 2.12 -31.73
CA ILE A 218 -9.50 3.51 -31.42
C ILE A 218 -8.24 4.18 -30.91
N ASP A 219 -7.94 5.37 -31.44
CA ASP A 219 -6.89 6.22 -30.91
C ASP A 219 -7.42 7.00 -29.68
N LEU A 220 -6.75 6.83 -28.54
CA LEU A 220 -7.17 7.47 -27.28
C LEU A 220 -7.15 8.99 -27.36
N ASP A 221 -6.35 9.58 -28.27
CA ASP A 221 -6.33 11.03 -28.50
C ASP A 221 -7.66 11.52 -29.11
N VAL A 222 -8.34 10.68 -29.87
CA VAL A 222 -9.68 10.97 -30.41
C VAL A 222 -10.72 10.99 -29.29
N LEU A 223 -10.62 10.08 -28.31
CA LEU A 223 -11.52 10.03 -27.14
C LEU A 223 -11.27 11.19 -26.17
N ALA A 224 -10.05 11.71 -26.11
CA ALA A 224 -9.69 12.85 -25.28
C ALA A 224 -10.02 14.21 -25.92
N GLY A 225 -10.59 14.23 -27.13
CA GLY A 225 -10.94 15.46 -27.83
C GLY A 225 -9.72 16.30 -28.25
N LYS A 226 -8.58 15.66 -28.47
CA LYS A 226 -7.33 16.28 -28.93
C LYS A 226 -7.11 16.02 -30.41
#